data_20c44ef054d9809cdeddb037bca2335f
#
_entry.id   20c44ef054d9809cdeddb037bca2335f
#
_cell.length_a   1.000
_cell.length_b   1.000
_cell.length_c   1.000
_cell.angle_alpha   90.00
_cell.angle_beta   90.00
_cell.angle_gamma   90.00
#
_symmetry.space_group_name_H-M   'P 1'
#
loop_
_entity.id
_entity.type
_entity.pdbx_description
1 polymer ?
#
loop_
_entity_poly.entity_id
_entity_poly.type
_entity_poly.pdbx_seq_one_letter_code
_entity_poly.pdbx_strand_id
1 'polypeptide(L)'
;MAEEKETQVATIAVEAELRRPFRPRNLYAHVRQAWKVPEKGFLKDVTWARMVEWRRGPAFLRLEHPTRIDRARELGYRAKPGFIVVRARVRRGGRRKPRPMGGRKPKRRGLLKITMAKSIQRIAEERTAKRYPNMEVLNSYWIGEDGMYKYHEVILVDPFHPAIKNDRKINWICEPQHRGRPFRGLTSAGRKGRGLLYKGKGAEKVRPSIGAHDRKGK
;
A
#
# COMPACT_ATOMS: atom_id res chain seq x y z
N MET A 1 -8.07 -24.39 -40.67
CA MET A 1 -7.92 -23.26 -41.65
C MET A 1 -8.76 -22.03 -41.25
N ALA A 2 -10.07 -22.15 -40.95
CA ALA A 2 -10.86 -20.98 -40.48
C ALA A 2 -10.49 -20.55 -39.05
N GLU A 3 -10.38 -21.46 -38.10
CA GLU A 3 -10.00 -21.20 -36.72
C GLU A 3 -8.56 -20.66 -36.59
N GLU A 4 -7.63 -21.10 -37.42
CA GLU A 4 -6.25 -20.55 -37.44
C GLU A 4 -6.22 -19.11 -37.89
N LYS A 5 -7.07 -18.73 -38.86
CA LYS A 5 -7.19 -17.32 -39.29
C LYS A 5 -7.81 -16.44 -38.25
N GLU A 6 -8.83 -16.89 -37.51
CA GLU A 6 -9.42 -16.14 -36.42
C GLU A 6 -8.42 -15.94 -35.26
N THR A 7 -7.64 -16.96 -34.94
CA THR A 7 -6.60 -16.87 -33.90
C THR A 7 -5.47 -15.90 -34.30
N GLN A 8 -5.07 -15.93 -35.59
CA GLN A 8 -4.09 -14.97 -36.10
C GLN A 8 -4.61 -13.53 -36.13
N VAL A 9 -5.87 -13.31 -36.47
CA VAL A 9 -6.48 -11.97 -36.47
C VAL A 9 -6.62 -11.44 -35.06
N ALA A 10 -7.01 -12.29 -34.10
CA ALA A 10 -7.07 -11.94 -32.70
C ALA A 10 -5.68 -11.58 -32.12
N THR A 11 -4.65 -12.35 -32.49
CA THR A 11 -3.27 -12.08 -32.05
C THR A 11 -2.75 -10.76 -32.62
N ILE A 12 -3.00 -10.48 -33.90
CA ILE A 12 -2.63 -9.22 -34.56
C ILE A 12 -3.38 -8.03 -33.96
N ALA A 13 -4.66 -8.19 -33.61
CA ALA A 13 -5.46 -7.14 -32.96
C ALA A 13 -4.93 -6.82 -31.56
N VAL A 14 -4.57 -7.82 -30.77
CA VAL A 14 -3.96 -7.66 -29.44
C VAL A 14 -2.58 -7.01 -29.55
N GLU A 15 -1.77 -7.40 -30.53
CA GLU A 15 -0.48 -6.75 -30.79
C GLU A 15 -0.62 -5.30 -31.27
N ALA A 16 -1.63 -5.00 -32.08
CA ALA A 16 -1.92 -3.65 -32.54
C ALA A 16 -2.42 -2.75 -31.39
N GLU A 17 -3.17 -3.29 -30.46
CA GLU A 17 -3.62 -2.58 -29.24
C GLU A 17 -2.45 -2.31 -28.28
N LEU A 18 -1.49 -3.23 -28.18
CA LEU A 18 -0.22 -3.04 -27.47
C LEU A 18 0.70 -2.02 -28.15
N ARG A 19 0.57 -1.84 -29.47
CA ARG A 19 1.37 -0.90 -30.28
C ARG A 19 0.79 0.51 -30.35
N ARG A 20 -0.40 0.79 -29.78
CA ARG A 20 -0.88 2.17 -29.71
C ARG A 20 0.17 3.00 -28.98
N PRO A 21 0.78 3.99 -29.65
CA PRO A 21 1.85 4.75 -29.05
C PRO A 21 1.31 5.45 -27.81
N PHE A 22 1.79 5.02 -26.63
CA PHE A 22 1.53 5.71 -25.40
C PHE A 22 2.15 7.10 -25.53
N ARG A 23 1.31 8.13 -25.59
CA ARG A 23 1.75 9.54 -25.62
C ARG A 23 1.56 10.12 -24.20
N PRO A 24 2.55 9.98 -23.32
CA PRO A 24 2.46 10.56 -21.99
C PRO A 24 2.52 12.09 -22.12
N ARG A 25 1.62 12.78 -21.44
CA ARG A 25 1.54 14.24 -21.46
C ARG A 25 2.54 14.91 -20.51
N ASN A 26 3.12 14.16 -19.56
CA ASN A 26 4.02 14.69 -18.55
C ASN A 26 4.91 13.61 -17.93
N LEU A 27 5.94 14.03 -17.18
CA LEU A 27 6.88 13.17 -16.48
C LEU A 27 6.20 12.06 -15.65
N TYR A 28 5.15 12.41 -14.91
CA TYR A 28 4.46 11.43 -14.04
C TYR A 28 3.74 10.34 -14.82
N ALA A 29 3.25 10.66 -16.00
CA ALA A 29 2.64 9.68 -16.89
C ALA A 29 3.69 8.68 -17.42
N HIS A 30 4.89 9.16 -17.78
CA HIS A 30 6.01 8.29 -18.16
C HIS A 30 6.44 7.38 -17.01
N VAL A 31 6.66 7.94 -15.82
CA VAL A 31 7.02 7.16 -14.62
C VAL A 31 5.95 6.13 -14.31
N ARG A 32 4.67 6.51 -14.35
CA ARG A 32 3.55 5.58 -14.14
C ARG A 32 3.54 4.44 -15.13
N GLN A 33 3.80 4.72 -16.40
CA GLN A 33 3.86 3.69 -17.45
C GLN A 33 5.01 2.72 -17.21
N ALA A 34 6.20 3.21 -16.88
CA ALA A 34 7.35 2.38 -16.54
C ALA A 34 7.06 1.46 -15.34
N TRP A 35 6.32 1.95 -14.33
CA TRP A 35 5.93 1.18 -13.16
C TRP A 35 4.72 0.25 -13.34
N LYS A 36 4.05 0.23 -14.51
CA LYS A 36 3.00 -0.77 -14.79
C LYS A 36 3.58 -2.17 -14.89
N VAL A 37 4.74 -2.31 -15.51
CA VAL A 37 5.44 -3.59 -15.66
C VAL A 37 6.91 -3.40 -15.32
N PRO A 38 7.27 -3.28 -14.03
CA PRO A 38 8.63 -2.97 -13.60
C PRO A 38 9.63 -4.10 -13.89
N GLU A 39 9.15 -5.31 -14.16
CA GLU A 39 9.96 -6.48 -14.50
C GLU A 39 10.38 -6.50 -15.99
N LYS A 40 9.83 -5.59 -16.80
CA LYS A 40 10.16 -5.46 -18.23
C LYS A 40 10.79 -4.10 -18.49
N GLY A 41 11.65 -4.04 -19.49
CA GLY A 41 12.32 -2.80 -19.88
C GLY A 41 13.46 -2.38 -18.95
N PHE A 42 13.85 -1.11 -19.01
CA PHE A 42 15.01 -0.56 -18.29
C PHE A 42 14.90 -0.59 -16.77
N LEU A 43 13.68 -0.66 -16.23
CA LEU A 43 13.49 -0.75 -14.78
C LEU A 43 13.84 -2.13 -14.20
N LYS A 44 13.95 -3.17 -15.02
CA LYS A 44 14.21 -4.55 -14.57
C LYS A 44 15.48 -4.61 -13.71
N ASP A 45 16.59 -4.16 -14.26
CA ASP A 45 17.90 -4.26 -13.60
C ASP A 45 17.98 -3.35 -12.38
N VAL A 46 17.47 -2.13 -12.50
CA VAL A 46 17.39 -1.18 -11.38
C VAL A 46 16.53 -1.74 -10.24
N THR A 47 15.38 -2.32 -10.57
CA THR A 47 14.49 -2.91 -9.56
C THR A 47 15.13 -4.12 -8.90
N TRP A 48 15.81 -4.96 -9.67
CA TRP A 48 16.52 -6.12 -9.15
C TRP A 48 17.64 -5.72 -8.19
N ALA A 49 18.51 -4.79 -8.58
CA ALA A 49 19.59 -4.26 -7.74
C ALA A 49 19.02 -3.66 -6.42
N ARG A 50 17.97 -2.87 -6.52
CA ARG A 50 17.25 -2.31 -5.35
C ARG A 50 16.71 -3.40 -4.42
N MET A 51 16.13 -4.49 -4.98
CA MET A 51 15.62 -5.60 -4.16
C MET A 51 16.71 -6.29 -3.36
N VAL A 52 17.90 -6.48 -3.94
CA VAL A 52 19.05 -7.05 -3.24
C VAL A 52 19.48 -6.15 -2.08
N GLU A 53 19.62 -4.85 -2.33
CA GLU A 53 19.92 -3.85 -1.30
C GLU A 53 18.85 -3.80 -0.19
N TRP A 54 17.57 -3.73 -0.57
CA TRP A 54 16.46 -3.63 0.38
C TRP A 54 16.33 -4.87 1.28
N ARG A 55 16.70 -6.03 0.77
CA ARG A 55 16.70 -7.28 1.51
C ARG A 55 17.75 -7.29 2.60
N ARG A 56 18.91 -6.70 2.33
CA ARG A 56 20.04 -6.60 3.28
C ARG A 56 19.87 -5.43 4.26
N GLY A 57 19.21 -4.36 3.82
CA GLY A 57 19.04 -3.14 4.59
C GLY A 57 18.10 -3.28 5.80
N PRO A 58 17.93 -2.21 6.59
CA PRO A 58 17.04 -2.19 7.75
C PRO A 58 15.56 -2.32 7.36
N ALA A 59 14.74 -2.76 8.32
CA ALA A 59 13.30 -2.92 8.11
C ALA A 59 12.57 -1.59 7.87
N PHE A 60 13.09 -0.51 8.41
CA PHE A 60 12.60 0.87 8.22
C PHE A 60 13.78 1.77 7.89
N LEU A 61 13.71 2.41 6.74
CA LEU A 61 14.72 3.36 6.28
C LEU A 61 14.03 4.64 5.84
N ARG A 62 14.46 5.78 6.40
CA ARG A 62 14.08 7.08 5.90
C ARG A 62 14.74 7.33 4.56
N LEU A 63 13.93 7.76 3.59
CA LEU A 63 14.39 8.10 2.24
C LEU A 63 14.40 9.62 2.07
N GLU A 64 15.36 10.12 1.35
CA GLU A 64 15.43 11.53 0.95
C GLU A 64 14.36 11.84 -0.10
N HIS A 65 14.20 10.92 -1.06
CA HIS A 65 13.24 11.06 -2.14
C HIS A 65 12.39 9.78 -2.30
N PRO A 66 11.10 9.91 -2.65
CA PRO A 66 10.26 8.76 -2.92
C PRO A 66 10.73 8.02 -4.17
N THR A 67 10.77 6.69 -4.12
CA THR A 67 11.14 5.84 -5.26
C THR A 67 10.14 5.99 -6.41
N ARG A 68 8.86 6.17 -6.08
CA ARG A 68 7.77 6.40 -7.05
C ARG A 68 7.15 7.76 -6.82
N ILE A 69 7.72 8.77 -7.45
CA ILE A 69 7.26 10.16 -7.28
C ILE A 69 5.85 10.39 -7.82
N ASP A 70 5.45 9.68 -8.88
CA ASP A 70 4.10 9.69 -9.44
C ASP A 70 3.07 9.30 -8.38
N ARG A 71 3.32 8.16 -7.73
CA ARG A 71 2.40 7.62 -6.72
C ARG A 71 2.44 8.41 -5.41
N ALA A 72 3.62 8.82 -4.99
CA ALA A 72 3.77 9.63 -3.78
C ALA A 72 2.95 10.93 -3.88
N ARG A 73 3.08 11.66 -5.00
CA ARG A 73 2.36 12.93 -5.21
C ARG A 73 0.86 12.75 -5.36
N GLU A 74 0.42 11.68 -6.01
CA GLU A 74 -1.01 11.31 -6.10
C GLU A 74 -1.61 11.10 -4.70
N LEU A 75 -0.83 10.56 -3.78
CA LEU A 75 -1.23 10.29 -2.39
C LEU A 75 -1.02 11.47 -1.43
N GLY A 76 -0.63 12.62 -1.96
CA GLY A 76 -0.54 13.87 -1.19
C GLY A 76 0.87 14.26 -0.74
N TYR A 77 1.91 13.50 -1.10
CA TYR A 77 3.30 13.89 -0.81
C TYR A 77 3.68 15.22 -1.47
N ARG A 78 4.37 16.04 -0.72
CA ARG A 78 5.02 17.27 -1.20
C ARG A 78 6.47 17.30 -0.73
N ALA A 79 7.37 17.79 -1.59
CA ALA A 79 8.77 17.95 -1.26
C ALA A 79 8.96 19.26 -0.48
N LYS A 80 8.52 19.30 0.77
CA LYS A 80 8.67 20.44 1.68
C LYS A 80 8.94 19.96 3.10
N PRO A 81 9.51 20.83 3.96
CA PRO A 81 9.73 20.50 5.37
C PRO A 81 8.44 20.01 6.04
N GLY A 82 8.58 19.05 6.96
CA GLY A 82 7.46 18.39 7.63
C GLY A 82 6.93 17.13 6.93
N PHE A 83 7.38 16.81 5.69
CA PHE A 83 7.12 15.53 5.03
C PHE A 83 8.35 14.64 5.07
N ILE A 84 8.17 13.38 5.40
CA ILE A 84 9.18 12.34 5.22
C ILE A 84 8.59 11.10 4.57
N VAL A 85 9.43 10.36 3.88
CA VAL A 85 9.09 9.06 3.29
C VAL A 85 9.94 7.99 3.95
N VAL A 86 9.29 6.91 4.38
CA VAL A 86 9.96 5.78 5.03
C VAL A 86 9.67 4.51 4.24
N ARG A 87 10.73 3.84 3.79
CA ARG A 87 10.62 2.48 3.23
C ARG A 87 10.43 1.49 4.37
N ALA A 88 9.35 0.74 4.34
CA ALA A 88 9.00 -0.29 5.31
C ALA A 88 9.03 -1.67 4.65
N ARG A 89 9.77 -2.60 5.21
CA ARG A 89 9.83 -4.00 4.81
C ARG A 89 8.99 -4.86 5.75
N VAL A 90 8.07 -5.63 5.18
CA VAL A 90 7.22 -6.55 5.94
C VAL A 90 7.28 -7.95 5.34
N ARG A 91 7.45 -8.96 6.16
CA ARG A 91 7.48 -10.36 5.73
C ARG A 91 6.16 -10.76 5.08
N ARG A 92 6.24 -11.53 4.00
CA ARG A 92 5.08 -12.16 3.32
C ARG A 92 4.56 -13.34 4.11
N GLY A 93 3.39 -13.83 3.69
CA GLY A 93 2.74 -15.01 4.23
C GLY A 93 1.84 -14.73 5.42
N GLY A 94 1.29 -15.79 5.97
CA GLY A 94 0.38 -15.75 7.09
C GLY A 94 1.06 -15.46 8.42
N ARG A 95 0.25 -15.34 9.46
CA ARG A 95 0.74 -15.18 10.83
C ARG A 95 1.42 -16.47 11.29
N ARG A 96 2.59 -16.34 11.89
CA ARG A 96 3.22 -17.43 12.64
C ARG A 96 2.35 -17.75 13.87
N LYS A 97 1.95 -19.00 14.02
CA LYS A 97 1.01 -19.42 15.06
C LYS A 97 1.76 -20.18 16.14
N PRO A 98 1.49 -19.92 17.42
CA PRO A 98 2.07 -20.73 18.49
C PRO A 98 1.52 -22.16 18.41
N ARG A 99 2.35 -23.12 18.82
CA ARG A 99 1.92 -24.52 18.95
C ARG A 99 0.81 -24.60 20.02
N PRO A 100 -0.30 -25.33 19.77
CA PRO A 100 -1.32 -25.56 20.80
C PRO A 100 -0.72 -26.31 21.99
N MET A 101 -1.00 -25.82 23.18
CA MET A 101 -0.59 -26.43 24.46
C MET A 101 -1.75 -26.49 25.45
N GLY A 102 -1.60 -27.27 26.54
CA GLY A 102 -2.51 -27.22 27.68
C GLY A 102 -3.92 -27.73 27.42
N GLY A 103 -4.11 -28.94 26.87
CA GLY A 103 -5.43 -29.56 26.73
C GLY A 103 -6.45 -28.78 25.89
N ARG A 104 -5.97 -27.88 24.99
CA ARG A 104 -6.82 -27.08 24.12
C ARG A 104 -7.88 -27.91 23.41
N LYS A 105 -9.15 -27.60 23.59
CA LYS A 105 -10.29 -28.30 22.97
C LYS A 105 -10.14 -28.45 21.46
N PRO A 106 -10.53 -29.54 20.81
CA PRO A 106 -10.36 -29.79 19.38
C PRO A 106 -10.88 -28.67 18.48
N LYS A 107 -12.04 -28.11 18.80
CA LYS A 107 -12.63 -26.97 18.09
C LYS A 107 -11.69 -25.73 18.03
N ARG A 108 -10.81 -25.58 19.01
CA ARG A 108 -9.84 -24.47 19.12
C ARG A 108 -8.43 -24.86 18.71
N ARG A 109 -8.17 -26.09 18.33
CA ARG A 109 -6.85 -26.59 17.90
C ARG A 109 -6.50 -26.20 16.46
N GLY A 110 -7.49 -25.86 15.63
CA GLY A 110 -7.30 -25.48 14.25
C GLY A 110 -6.33 -24.30 14.08
N LEU A 111 -5.31 -24.47 13.24
CA LEU A 111 -4.31 -23.45 12.95
C LEU A 111 -4.47 -22.86 11.54
N LEU A 112 -5.13 -23.56 10.64
CA LEU A 112 -5.16 -23.21 9.22
C LEU A 112 -5.95 -21.94 8.91
N LYS A 113 -7.07 -21.74 9.60
CA LYS A 113 -7.96 -20.57 9.38
C LYS A 113 -7.62 -19.33 10.19
N ILE A 114 -6.54 -19.33 10.96
CA ILE A 114 -6.14 -18.17 11.74
C ILE A 114 -5.28 -17.25 10.86
N THR A 115 -5.88 -16.22 10.30
CA THR A 115 -5.21 -15.18 9.50
C THR A 115 -5.28 -13.83 10.19
N MET A 116 -4.37 -12.93 9.83
CA MET A 116 -4.46 -11.55 10.27
C MET A 116 -5.64 -10.88 9.56
N ALA A 117 -6.44 -10.12 10.30
CA ALA A 117 -7.49 -9.27 9.73
C ALA A 117 -6.94 -7.92 9.23
N LYS A 118 -5.68 -7.90 8.77
CA LYS A 118 -4.97 -6.71 8.33
C LYS A 118 -4.15 -7.03 7.09
N SER A 119 -4.15 -6.13 6.11
CA SER A 119 -3.26 -6.23 4.96
C SER A 119 -1.80 -5.96 5.37
N ILE A 120 -0.85 -6.49 4.61
CA ILE A 120 0.59 -6.26 4.83
C ILE A 120 0.92 -4.76 4.75
N GLN A 121 0.27 -4.04 3.84
CA GLN A 121 0.40 -2.59 3.72
C GLN A 121 -0.01 -1.87 5.01
N ARG A 122 -1.16 -2.22 5.61
CA ARG A 122 -1.58 -1.65 6.89
C ARG A 122 -0.61 -1.98 8.01
N ILE A 123 -0.03 -3.19 8.02
CA ILE A 123 0.99 -3.58 9.00
C ILE A 123 2.24 -2.70 8.84
N ALA A 124 2.64 -2.39 7.60
CA ALA A 124 3.74 -1.47 7.33
C ALA A 124 3.44 -0.08 7.93
N GLU A 125 2.26 0.47 7.69
CA GLU A 125 1.82 1.76 8.24
C GLU A 125 1.84 1.78 9.78
N GLU A 126 1.25 0.77 10.42
CA GLU A 126 1.18 0.68 11.88
C GLU A 126 2.57 0.55 12.53
N ARG A 127 3.46 -0.24 11.93
CA ARG A 127 4.84 -0.40 12.43
C ARG A 127 5.66 0.86 12.23
N THR A 128 5.49 1.54 11.10
CA THR A 128 6.15 2.82 10.83
C THR A 128 5.68 3.89 11.80
N ALA A 129 4.38 3.99 12.07
CA ALA A 129 3.84 4.92 13.06
C ALA A 129 4.40 4.69 14.48
N LYS A 130 4.64 3.43 14.86
CA LYS A 130 5.30 3.11 16.15
C LYS A 130 6.76 3.55 16.18
N ARG A 131 7.44 3.51 15.04
CA ARG A 131 8.85 3.93 14.94
C ARG A 131 9.04 5.44 14.95
N TYR A 132 8.02 6.17 14.49
CA TYR A 132 8.00 7.63 14.41
C TYR A 132 6.78 8.20 15.17
N PRO A 133 6.79 8.17 16.51
CA PRO A 133 5.62 8.53 17.33
C PRO A 133 5.24 10.02 17.25
N ASN A 134 6.17 10.87 16.87
CA ASN A 134 5.98 12.31 16.66
C ASN A 134 5.37 12.67 15.29
N MET A 135 5.16 11.68 14.42
CA MET A 135 4.66 11.91 13.07
C MET A 135 3.40 11.12 12.79
N GLU A 136 2.50 11.69 11.98
CA GLU A 136 1.29 11.02 11.56
C GLU A 136 1.41 10.43 10.15
N VAL A 137 0.85 9.23 9.95
CA VAL A 137 0.82 8.58 8.65
C VAL A 137 -0.25 9.21 7.77
N LEU A 138 0.17 9.80 6.66
CA LEU A 138 -0.75 10.31 5.66
C LEU A 138 -1.30 9.16 4.80
N ASN A 139 -0.41 8.40 4.17
CA ASN A 139 -0.75 7.30 3.27
C ASN A 139 0.46 6.40 3.01
N SER A 140 0.27 5.34 2.24
CA SER A 140 1.34 4.44 1.83
C SER A 140 1.09 3.85 0.44
N TYR A 141 2.13 3.31 -0.19
CA TYR A 141 2.03 2.61 -1.47
C TYR A 141 3.09 1.51 -1.60
N TRP A 142 2.78 0.59 -2.49
CA TRP A 142 3.66 -0.53 -2.82
C TRP A 142 4.78 -0.09 -3.78
N ILE A 143 6.00 -0.59 -3.56
CA ILE A 143 7.16 -0.35 -4.40
C ILE A 143 7.81 -1.63 -4.93
N GLY A 144 7.57 -2.75 -4.28
CA GLY A 144 8.10 -4.03 -4.74
C GLY A 144 7.79 -5.17 -3.79
N GLU A 145 8.07 -6.38 -4.26
CA GLU A 145 8.00 -7.58 -3.43
C GLU A 145 8.93 -8.66 -3.95
N ASP A 146 9.42 -9.46 -3.05
CA ASP A 146 10.16 -10.69 -3.34
C ASP A 146 9.47 -11.91 -2.72
N GLY A 147 10.11 -13.08 -2.78
CA GLY A 147 9.57 -14.30 -2.19
C GLY A 147 9.34 -14.21 -0.67
N MET A 148 10.11 -13.39 0.05
CA MET A 148 10.09 -13.29 1.51
C MET A 148 9.41 -12.03 2.03
N TYR A 149 9.51 -10.90 1.32
CA TYR A 149 9.12 -9.58 1.80
C TYR A 149 8.25 -8.81 0.81
N LYS A 150 7.43 -7.91 1.35
CA LYS A 150 6.80 -6.81 0.60
C LYS A 150 7.35 -5.49 1.09
N TYR A 151 7.62 -4.61 0.14
CA TYR A 151 8.20 -3.28 0.40
C TYR A 151 7.15 -2.22 0.11
N HIS A 152 6.97 -1.34 1.08
CA HIS A 152 6.04 -0.22 0.98
C HIS A 152 6.76 1.06 1.36
N GLU A 153 6.43 2.15 0.71
CA GLU A 153 6.79 3.47 1.16
C GLU A 153 5.60 4.08 1.92
N VAL A 154 5.89 4.62 3.09
CA VAL A 154 4.93 5.25 3.98
C VAL A 154 5.25 6.74 4.04
N ILE A 155 4.26 7.56 3.71
CA ILE A 155 4.36 9.01 3.77
C ILE A 155 3.94 9.44 5.18
N LEU A 156 4.86 10.10 5.87
CA LEU A 156 4.64 10.66 7.21
C LEU A 156 4.63 12.18 7.13
N VAL A 157 3.88 12.79 8.02
CA VAL A 157 3.75 14.24 8.15
C VAL A 157 3.95 14.62 9.61
N ASP A 158 4.72 15.66 9.86
CA ASP A 158 4.89 16.25 11.18
C ASP A 158 3.75 17.23 11.45
N PRO A 159 2.82 16.91 12.37
CA PRO A 159 1.68 17.78 12.67
C PRO A 159 2.06 19.06 13.42
N PHE A 160 3.26 19.12 13.98
CA PHE A 160 3.70 20.28 14.75
C PHE A 160 4.50 21.29 13.90
N HIS A 161 4.97 20.88 12.72
CA HIS A 161 5.79 21.71 11.85
C HIS A 161 4.99 22.92 11.31
N PRO A 162 5.52 24.17 11.40
CA PRO A 162 4.82 25.37 10.95
C PRO A 162 4.39 25.33 9.48
N ALA A 163 5.25 24.80 8.58
CA ALA A 163 4.93 24.68 7.16
C ALA A 163 3.74 23.73 6.89
N ILE A 164 3.43 22.80 7.81
CA ILE A 164 2.27 21.93 7.70
C ILE A 164 1.02 22.62 8.26
N LYS A 165 1.14 23.29 9.40
CA LYS A 165 0.01 24.02 10.02
C LYS A 165 -0.53 25.11 9.12
N ASN A 166 0.34 25.82 8.41
CA ASN A 166 -0.02 26.94 7.52
C ASN A 166 -0.51 26.49 6.14
N ASP A 167 -0.38 25.20 5.77
CA ASP A 167 -0.83 24.70 4.47
C ASP A 167 -2.28 24.24 4.54
N ARG A 168 -3.20 25.01 3.96
CA ARG A 168 -4.64 24.73 3.90
C ARG A 168 -4.99 23.36 3.32
N LYS A 169 -4.10 22.74 2.51
CA LYS A 169 -4.36 21.43 1.88
C LYS A 169 -4.06 20.26 2.80
N ILE A 170 -3.25 20.44 3.84
CA ILE A 170 -2.78 19.35 4.69
C ILE A 170 -2.96 19.63 6.19
N ASN A 171 -3.25 20.86 6.61
CA ASN A 171 -3.37 21.25 8.01
C ASN A 171 -4.39 20.42 8.80
N TRP A 172 -5.39 19.84 8.14
CA TRP A 172 -6.36 18.92 8.75
C TRP A 172 -5.71 17.75 9.51
N ILE A 173 -4.48 17.33 9.11
CA ILE A 173 -3.77 16.23 9.79
C ILE A 173 -3.28 16.61 11.19
N CYS A 174 -3.16 17.93 11.47
CA CYS A 174 -2.73 18.45 12.75
C CYS A 174 -3.82 18.32 13.84
N GLU A 175 -5.08 18.10 13.44
CA GLU A 175 -6.19 18.00 14.37
C GLU A 175 -6.12 16.71 15.21
N PRO A 176 -6.48 16.76 16.50
CA PRO A 176 -6.40 15.62 17.41
C PRO A 176 -7.16 14.38 16.92
N GLN A 177 -8.24 14.56 16.18
CA GLN A 177 -9.03 13.47 15.58
C GLN A 177 -8.26 12.64 14.55
N HIS A 178 -7.16 13.17 14.01
CA HIS A 178 -6.31 12.48 13.06
C HIS A 178 -5.12 11.76 13.68
N ARG A 179 -4.97 11.83 15.00
CA ARG A 179 -3.91 11.13 15.73
C ARG A 179 -4.07 9.61 15.65
N GLY A 180 -2.99 8.89 15.34
CA GLY A 180 -2.97 7.43 15.31
C GLY A 180 -3.81 6.82 14.19
N ARG A 181 -3.90 7.46 13.04
CA ARG A 181 -4.70 7.08 11.86
C ARG A 181 -4.56 5.61 11.44
N PRO A 182 -3.36 4.99 11.35
CA PRO A 182 -3.21 3.60 10.91
C PRO A 182 -3.89 2.60 11.84
N PHE A 183 -3.81 2.84 13.14
CA PHE A 183 -4.37 1.93 14.14
C PHE A 183 -5.90 1.89 14.10
N ARG A 184 -6.53 3.01 13.78
CA ARG A 184 -7.99 3.14 13.66
C ARG A 184 -8.51 2.81 12.25
N GLY A 185 -7.63 2.51 11.29
CA GLY A 185 -8.01 2.19 9.92
C GLY A 185 -8.54 3.38 9.12
N LEU A 186 -8.00 4.57 9.33
CA LEU A 186 -8.38 5.81 8.64
C LEU A 186 -7.56 6.07 7.37
N THR A 187 -6.43 5.37 7.19
CA THR A 187 -5.64 5.41 5.96
C THR A 187 -6.36 4.69 4.82
N SER A 188 -5.94 4.89 3.57
CA SER A 188 -6.51 4.20 2.42
C SER A 188 -6.44 2.68 2.58
N ALA A 189 -5.29 2.13 3.02
CA ALA A 189 -5.13 0.71 3.29
C ALA A 189 -6.06 0.20 4.40
N GLY A 190 -6.24 1.00 5.45
CA GLY A 190 -7.16 0.69 6.55
C GLY A 190 -8.63 0.71 6.10
N ARG A 191 -9.03 1.71 5.34
CA ARG A 191 -10.39 1.82 4.77
C ARG A 191 -10.72 0.69 3.82
N LYS A 192 -9.75 0.27 2.98
CA LYS A 192 -9.90 -0.91 2.12
C LYS A 192 -10.21 -2.17 2.95
N GLY A 193 -9.45 -2.42 4.01
CA GLY A 193 -9.67 -3.58 4.89
C GLY A 193 -10.99 -3.54 5.67
N ARG A 194 -11.57 -2.36 5.86
CA ARG A 194 -12.90 -2.14 6.49
C ARG A 194 -14.05 -2.18 5.49
N GLY A 195 -13.78 -2.39 4.20
CA GLY A 195 -14.82 -2.39 3.15
C GLY A 195 -15.40 -1.02 2.82
N LEU A 196 -14.70 0.09 3.15
CA LEU A 196 -15.21 1.45 3.02
C LEU A 196 -14.89 2.14 1.68
N LEU A 197 -14.25 1.44 0.74
CA LEU A 197 -13.94 2.00 -0.58
C LEU A 197 -15.15 2.06 -1.51
N TYR A 198 -16.09 1.15 -1.33
CA TYR A 198 -17.30 1.07 -2.13
C TYR A 198 -18.48 1.71 -1.40
N LYS A 199 -19.36 2.35 -2.18
CA LYS A 199 -20.66 2.90 -1.74
C LYS A 199 -21.75 2.15 -2.51
N GLY A 200 -22.91 1.94 -1.88
CA GLY A 200 -24.07 1.33 -2.53
C GLY A 200 -24.34 -0.10 -2.06
N LYS A 201 -25.08 -0.86 -2.87
CA LYS A 201 -25.56 -2.21 -2.52
C LYS A 201 -24.45 -3.13 -2.08
N GLY A 202 -24.60 -3.80 -0.93
CA GLY A 202 -23.61 -4.68 -0.32
C GLY A 202 -22.63 -3.99 0.62
N ALA A 203 -22.56 -2.65 0.65
CA ALA A 203 -21.70 -1.89 1.55
C ALA A 203 -22.45 -1.25 2.73
N GLU A 204 -23.77 -1.37 2.81
CA GLU A 204 -24.63 -0.76 3.82
C GLU A 204 -24.25 -1.24 5.23
N LYS A 205 -24.05 -2.56 5.38
CA LYS A 205 -23.73 -3.20 6.66
C LYS A 205 -22.34 -2.85 7.22
N VAL A 206 -21.46 -2.25 6.42
CA VAL A 206 -20.11 -1.83 6.85
C VAL A 206 -19.98 -0.33 7.03
N ARG A 207 -21.00 0.46 6.70
CA ARG A 207 -21.01 1.90 6.84
C ARG A 207 -21.95 2.37 7.96
N PRO A 208 -21.54 3.34 8.77
CA PRO A 208 -20.23 4.03 8.82
C PRO A 208 -19.10 3.15 9.33
N SER A 209 -19.43 2.08 10.05
CA SER A 209 -18.50 1.04 10.52
C SER A 209 -19.27 -0.26 10.81
N ILE A 210 -18.55 -1.37 10.93
CA ILE A 210 -19.13 -2.65 11.36
C ILE A 210 -19.70 -2.56 12.78
N GLY A 211 -19.12 -1.72 13.64
CA GLY A 211 -19.60 -1.51 15.00
C GLY A 211 -21.00 -0.89 15.06
N ALA A 212 -21.33 0.00 14.13
CA ALA A 212 -22.65 0.61 14.02
C ALA A 212 -23.77 -0.39 13.64
N HIS A 213 -23.41 -1.59 13.23
CA HIS A 213 -24.31 -2.68 12.84
C HIS A 213 -24.12 -3.92 13.72
N ASP A 214 -23.82 -3.76 15.00
CA ASP A 214 -23.61 -4.86 15.97
C ASP A 214 -22.63 -5.94 15.51
N ARG A 215 -21.65 -5.55 14.66
CA ARG A 215 -20.69 -6.45 14.01
C ARG A 215 -21.31 -7.53 13.10
N LYS A 216 -22.55 -7.36 12.67
CA LYS A 216 -23.27 -8.26 11.75
C LYS A 216 -22.99 -7.98 10.27
N GLY A 217 -22.07 -7.11 9.97
CA GLY A 217 -21.70 -6.69 8.61
C GLY A 217 -20.82 -7.68 7.81
N LYS A 218 -20.68 -8.92 8.27
CA LYS A 218 -19.99 -9.99 7.56
C LYS A 218 -20.96 -11.04 7.07
#